data_b0581f7da74a71661fff6f7db465c372
#
_entry.id   b0581f7da74a71661fff6f7db465c372
#
_cell.length_a   1.000
_cell.length_b   1.000
_cell.length_c   1.000
_cell.angle_alpha   90.00
_cell.angle_beta   90.00
_cell.angle_gamma   90.00
#
_symmetry.space_group_name_H-M   'P 1'
#
loop_
_entity.id
_entity.type
_entity.pdbx_description
1 polymer ?
#
loop_
_entity_poly.entity_id
_entity_poly.type
_entity_poly.pdbx_seq_one_letter_code
_entity_poly.pdbx_strand_id
1 'polypeptide(L)'
;IAADAQQVGQIGGSLAAEILREVLHHQDRARLIVATGASQFATLERLTSEPGIDWARVDAFHLDEYIGLSADHPASFCGYLRDRFVSKVPVGSFHYLDGTRDPAEVVAQATEAFGKGPIDLALIGIGENGHLAFNDPPADFKTSATYHVVQLDEACRMQQVGEGWFGSLDEVPTHALSMTVKAIMASHNIVCSVPDERKAEAVRNTLQKEITPDVPASILREHPHITLVLDSASAKLL
;
A
#
# COMPACT_ATOMS: atom_id res chain seq x y z
N ILE A 1 12.30 8.82 12.55
CA ILE A 1 11.04 9.30 13.19
C ILE A 1 10.88 10.76 12.82
N ALA A 2 9.75 11.13 12.25
CA ALA A 2 9.34 12.47 11.86
C ALA A 2 8.58 13.16 13.01
N ALA A 3 8.39 14.47 12.92
CA ALA A 3 7.64 15.22 13.94
C ALA A 3 6.13 14.93 13.86
N ASP A 4 5.60 14.81 12.64
CA ASP A 4 4.17 14.65 12.34
C ASP A 4 3.91 13.89 11.03
N ALA A 5 2.64 13.63 10.73
CA ALA A 5 2.20 12.93 9.54
C ALA A 5 2.61 13.64 8.22
N GLN A 6 2.62 14.98 8.21
CA GLN A 6 3.05 15.73 7.03
C GLN A 6 4.54 15.50 6.74
N GLN A 7 5.38 15.51 7.77
CA GLN A 7 6.79 15.22 7.61
C GLN A 7 7.07 13.75 7.24
N VAL A 8 6.27 12.79 7.74
CA VAL A 8 6.32 11.38 7.27
C VAL A 8 6.12 11.35 5.76
N GLY A 9 5.09 12.03 5.25
CA GLY A 9 4.83 12.09 3.82
C GLY A 9 5.94 12.76 3.02
N GLN A 10 6.51 13.86 3.53
CA GLN A 10 7.64 14.54 2.89
C GLN A 10 8.86 13.62 2.76
N ILE A 11 9.22 12.92 3.83
CA ILE A 11 10.35 11.99 3.84
C ILE A 11 10.06 10.81 2.91
N GLY A 12 8.89 10.15 3.08
CA GLY A 12 8.52 8.98 2.27
C GLY A 12 8.41 9.31 0.79
N GLY A 13 7.75 10.42 0.43
CA GLY A 13 7.58 10.84 -0.95
C GLY A 13 8.89 11.25 -1.63
N SER A 14 9.77 11.99 -0.92
CA SER A 14 11.09 12.35 -1.45
C SER A 14 11.99 11.14 -1.65
N LEU A 15 12.02 10.21 -0.69
CA LEU A 15 12.77 8.96 -0.82
C LEU A 15 12.26 8.11 -2.00
N ALA A 16 10.94 7.99 -2.14
CA ALA A 16 10.33 7.30 -3.28
C ALA A 16 10.75 7.92 -4.63
N ALA A 17 10.78 9.25 -4.70
CA ALA A 17 11.22 9.97 -5.88
C ALA A 17 12.70 9.75 -6.21
N GLU A 18 13.55 9.71 -5.19
CA GLU A 18 14.99 9.40 -5.35
C GLU A 18 15.18 8.00 -5.91
N ILE A 19 14.48 6.99 -5.35
CA ILE A 19 14.52 5.61 -5.82
C ILE A 19 14.04 5.51 -7.28
N LEU A 20 12.91 6.14 -7.62
CA LEU A 20 12.40 6.11 -9.00
C LEU A 20 13.36 6.78 -10.00
N ARG A 21 13.97 7.91 -9.64
CA ARG A 21 14.98 8.57 -10.48
C ARG A 21 16.19 7.67 -10.72
N GLU A 22 16.69 7.02 -9.66
CA GLU A 22 17.82 6.10 -9.74
C GLU A 22 17.50 4.88 -10.63
N VAL A 23 16.33 4.28 -10.43
CA VAL A 23 15.85 3.17 -11.28
C VAL A 23 15.77 3.60 -12.75
N LEU A 24 15.14 4.73 -13.04
CA LEU A 24 14.97 5.23 -14.41
C LEU A 24 16.27 5.72 -15.05
N HIS A 25 17.32 5.98 -14.25
CA HIS A 25 18.65 6.25 -14.76
C HIS A 25 19.33 5.00 -15.31
N HIS A 26 19.04 3.83 -14.72
CA HIS A 26 19.69 2.55 -15.06
C HIS A 26 18.84 1.59 -15.89
N GLN A 27 17.52 1.80 -15.97
CA GLN A 27 16.56 0.94 -16.67
C GLN A 27 15.61 1.76 -17.54
N ASP A 28 15.07 1.14 -18.58
CA ASP A 28 14.10 1.81 -19.46
C ASP A 28 12.76 2.10 -18.79
N ARG A 29 12.36 1.31 -17.82
CA ARG A 29 11.09 1.47 -17.08
C ARG A 29 11.30 1.18 -15.60
N ALA A 30 10.47 1.82 -14.78
CA ALA A 30 10.34 1.54 -13.35
C ALA A 30 8.96 0.94 -13.04
N ARG A 31 8.88 0.05 -12.06
CA ARG A 31 7.64 -0.60 -11.64
C ARG A 31 7.35 -0.29 -10.18
N LEU A 32 6.18 0.31 -9.92
CA LEU A 32 5.79 0.91 -8.66
C LEU A 32 4.50 0.30 -8.12
N ILE A 33 4.49 -0.20 -6.88
CA ILE A 33 3.27 -0.50 -6.15
C ILE A 33 2.83 0.74 -5.38
N VAL A 34 1.54 1.09 -5.49
CA VAL A 34 0.96 2.27 -4.83
C VAL A 34 -0.15 1.84 -3.89
N ALA A 35 0.05 2.13 -2.60
CA ALA A 35 -0.96 1.94 -1.57
C ALA A 35 -1.91 3.14 -1.45
N THR A 36 -2.99 2.92 -0.73
CA THR A 36 -4.06 3.88 -0.45
C THR A 36 -4.19 4.16 1.06
N GLY A 37 -5.24 4.86 1.43
CA GLY A 37 -5.56 5.22 2.81
C GLY A 37 -4.98 6.57 3.25
N ALA A 38 -5.46 7.03 4.40
CA ALA A 38 -5.11 8.36 4.94
C ALA A 38 -3.61 8.53 5.20
N SER A 39 -2.91 7.45 5.56
CA SER A 39 -1.46 7.44 5.80
C SER A 39 -0.63 7.78 4.57
N GLN A 40 -1.19 7.60 3.35
CA GLN A 40 -0.50 7.82 2.09
C GLN A 40 -0.73 9.20 1.48
N PHE A 41 -1.65 10.01 2.01
CA PHE A 41 -1.98 11.32 1.44
C PHE A 41 -0.75 12.19 1.22
N ALA A 42 -0.01 12.48 2.28
CA ALA A 42 1.16 13.34 2.21
C ALA A 42 2.32 12.72 1.42
N THR A 43 2.46 11.39 1.45
CA THR A 43 3.48 10.66 0.67
C THR A 43 3.23 10.79 -0.82
N LEU A 44 1.98 10.58 -1.28
CA LEU A 44 1.62 10.70 -2.70
C LEU A 44 1.65 12.16 -3.17
N GLU A 45 1.18 13.09 -2.35
CA GLU A 45 1.26 14.53 -2.64
C GLU A 45 2.72 14.97 -2.86
N ARG A 46 3.61 14.56 -1.96
CA ARG A 46 5.03 14.86 -2.10
C ARG A 46 5.63 14.20 -3.33
N LEU A 47 5.43 12.90 -3.51
CA LEU A 47 5.97 12.14 -4.63
C LEU A 47 5.55 12.73 -5.98
N THR A 48 4.26 13.03 -6.14
CA THR A 48 3.73 13.57 -7.41
C THR A 48 4.18 15.02 -7.69
N SER A 49 4.65 15.74 -6.68
CA SER A 49 5.21 17.08 -6.81
C SER A 49 6.73 17.10 -7.07
N GLU A 50 7.40 15.95 -6.92
CA GLU A 50 8.84 15.86 -7.10
C GLU A 50 9.25 15.98 -8.58
N PRO A 51 10.20 16.84 -8.92
CA PRO A 51 10.67 16.97 -10.29
C PRO A 51 11.60 15.82 -10.71
N GLY A 52 11.80 15.68 -12.02
CA GLY A 52 12.85 14.82 -12.57
C GLY A 52 12.50 13.33 -12.65
N ILE A 53 11.24 12.95 -12.44
CA ILE A 53 10.75 11.60 -12.69
C ILE A 53 10.10 11.57 -14.08
N ASP A 54 10.58 10.71 -14.96
CA ASP A 54 9.94 10.43 -16.26
C ASP A 54 8.78 9.46 -16.03
N TRP A 55 7.63 10.02 -15.65
CA TRP A 55 6.43 9.25 -15.34
C TRP A 55 5.91 8.40 -16.50
N ALA A 56 6.17 8.80 -17.76
CA ALA A 56 5.77 8.00 -18.91
C ALA A 56 6.48 6.63 -18.98
N ARG A 57 7.55 6.47 -18.22
CA ARG A 57 8.32 5.23 -18.09
C ARG A 57 8.01 4.46 -16.79
N VAL A 58 6.98 4.87 -16.02
CA VAL A 58 6.57 4.19 -14.80
C VAL A 58 5.33 3.34 -15.07
N ASP A 59 5.39 2.05 -14.71
CA ASP A 59 4.26 1.14 -14.64
C ASP A 59 3.84 1.00 -13.17
N ALA A 60 2.63 1.45 -12.83
CA ALA A 60 2.16 1.44 -11.47
C ALA A 60 1.05 0.40 -11.25
N PHE A 61 1.04 -0.19 -10.05
CA PHE A 61 0.19 -1.29 -9.65
C PHE A 61 -0.62 -0.93 -8.42
N HIS A 62 -1.91 -1.17 -8.50
CA HIS A 62 -2.83 -1.03 -7.37
C HIS A 62 -2.56 -2.14 -6.35
N LEU A 63 -2.47 -1.77 -5.06
CA LEU A 63 -2.15 -2.71 -3.99
C LEU A 63 -3.36 -3.58 -3.60
N ASP A 64 -4.53 -2.95 -3.42
CA ASP A 64 -5.75 -3.58 -2.92
C ASP A 64 -7.01 -2.77 -3.26
N GLU A 65 -8.18 -3.41 -3.33
CA GLU A 65 -9.47 -2.76 -3.56
C GLU A 65 -10.63 -3.57 -2.99
N TYR A 66 -11.67 -2.92 -2.54
CA TYR A 66 -12.92 -3.56 -2.11
C TYR A 66 -13.65 -4.21 -3.28
N ILE A 67 -14.21 -5.41 -3.04
CA ILE A 67 -15.12 -6.04 -4.00
C ILE A 67 -16.52 -5.44 -3.84
N GLY A 68 -17.13 -5.09 -4.98
CA GLY A 68 -18.48 -4.53 -5.06
C GLY A 68 -18.54 -3.01 -4.98
N LEU A 69 -17.40 -2.31 -4.83
CA LEU A 69 -17.36 -0.85 -4.79
C LEU A 69 -17.05 -0.26 -6.18
N SER A 70 -17.88 0.68 -6.63
CA SER A 70 -17.61 1.47 -7.83
C SER A 70 -16.48 2.47 -7.59
N ALA A 71 -15.68 2.76 -8.62
CA ALA A 71 -14.62 3.78 -8.56
C ALA A 71 -15.13 5.20 -8.25
N ASP A 72 -16.43 5.45 -8.34
CA ASP A 72 -17.06 6.72 -7.96
C ASP A 72 -17.51 6.75 -6.49
N HIS A 73 -17.44 5.63 -5.77
CA HIS A 73 -17.73 5.60 -4.35
C HIS A 73 -16.61 6.31 -3.56
N PRO A 74 -16.91 7.17 -2.58
CA PRO A 74 -15.89 7.91 -1.83
C PRO A 74 -14.82 7.06 -1.16
N ALA A 75 -15.15 5.82 -0.79
CA ALA A 75 -14.23 4.87 -0.17
C ALA A 75 -13.48 3.98 -1.19
N SER A 76 -13.74 4.08 -2.50
CA SER A 76 -13.04 3.28 -3.50
C SER A 76 -11.58 3.69 -3.58
N PHE A 77 -10.70 2.71 -3.55
CA PHE A 77 -9.27 2.92 -3.74
C PHE A 77 -8.92 3.21 -5.20
N CYS A 78 -9.68 2.70 -6.18
CA CYS A 78 -9.57 3.13 -7.58
C CYS A 78 -9.84 4.63 -7.72
N GLY A 79 -10.92 5.14 -7.15
CA GLY A 79 -11.24 6.57 -7.13
C GLY A 79 -10.14 7.39 -6.44
N TYR A 80 -9.68 6.93 -5.28
CA TYR A 80 -8.59 7.55 -4.54
C TYR A 80 -7.33 7.68 -5.40
N LEU A 81 -6.86 6.59 -6.04
CA LEU A 81 -5.63 6.59 -6.84
C LEU A 81 -5.79 7.38 -8.14
N ARG A 82 -6.97 7.35 -8.77
CA ARG A 82 -7.28 8.24 -9.90
C ARG A 82 -7.06 9.70 -9.53
N ASP A 83 -7.62 10.13 -8.40
CA ASP A 83 -7.67 11.55 -8.03
C ASP A 83 -6.36 12.04 -7.39
N ARG A 84 -5.63 11.18 -6.67
CA ARG A 84 -4.44 11.57 -5.89
C ARG A 84 -3.12 11.18 -6.53
N PHE A 85 -3.13 10.30 -7.54
CA PHE A 85 -1.92 9.87 -8.20
C PHE A 85 -2.02 9.98 -9.73
N VAL A 86 -2.90 9.21 -10.38
CA VAL A 86 -2.93 9.11 -11.85
C VAL A 86 -3.29 10.44 -12.52
N SER A 87 -4.18 11.24 -11.94
CA SER A 87 -4.50 12.58 -12.47
C SER A 87 -3.41 13.63 -12.22
N LYS A 88 -2.42 13.34 -11.39
CA LYS A 88 -1.36 14.31 -11.01
C LYS A 88 -0.11 14.19 -11.88
N VAL A 89 0.15 12.99 -12.41
CA VAL A 89 1.37 12.69 -13.17
C VAL A 89 1.03 11.86 -14.41
N PRO A 90 1.75 12.05 -15.55
CA PRO A 90 1.50 11.30 -16.79
C PRO A 90 2.11 9.90 -16.70
N VAL A 91 1.64 9.07 -15.75
CA VAL A 91 2.12 7.70 -15.56
C VAL A 91 1.94 6.87 -16.84
N GLY A 92 2.96 6.06 -17.20
CA GLY A 92 2.97 5.28 -18.43
C GLY A 92 1.88 4.23 -18.49
N SER A 93 1.66 3.51 -17.40
CA SER A 93 0.50 2.61 -17.22
C SER A 93 0.11 2.53 -15.75
N PHE A 94 -1.17 2.32 -15.48
CA PHE A 94 -1.69 2.04 -14.15
C PHE A 94 -2.61 0.82 -14.20
N HIS A 95 -2.27 -0.22 -13.43
CA HIS A 95 -3.00 -1.48 -13.36
C HIS A 95 -3.98 -1.44 -12.18
N TYR A 96 -5.22 -0.98 -12.44
CA TYR A 96 -6.28 -0.95 -11.45
C TYR A 96 -6.83 -2.34 -11.11
N LEU A 97 -7.27 -2.50 -9.87
CA LEU A 97 -8.13 -3.61 -9.44
C LEU A 97 -9.58 -3.13 -9.48
N ASP A 98 -10.34 -3.51 -10.49
CA ASP A 98 -11.75 -3.10 -10.61
C ASP A 98 -12.64 -4.02 -9.76
N GLY A 99 -13.02 -3.54 -8.58
CA GLY A 99 -13.84 -4.29 -7.63
C GLY A 99 -15.28 -4.57 -8.10
N THR A 100 -15.74 -3.96 -9.21
CA THR A 100 -17.08 -4.19 -9.76
C THR A 100 -17.15 -5.37 -10.74
N ARG A 101 -15.99 -5.87 -11.19
CA ARG A 101 -15.87 -6.98 -12.13
C ARG A 101 -15.79 -8.31 -11.39
N ASP A 102 -15.82 -9.41 -12.16
CA ASP A 102 -15.57 -10.74 -11.60
C ASP A 102 -14.18 -10.80 -10.93
N PRO A 103 -14.11 -11.14 -9.63
CA PRO A 103 -12.85 -11.09 -8.89
C PRO A 103 -11.77 -12.03 -9.44
N ALA A 104 -12.15 -13.20 -9.99
CA ALA A 104 -11.18 -14.15 -10.55
C ALA A 104 -10.56 -13.61 -11.84
N GLU A 105 -11.34 -12.92 -12.69
CA GLU A 105 -10.82 -12.26 -13.88
C GLU A 105 -9.87 -11.11 -13.52
N VAL A 106 -10.24 -10.28 -12.52
CA VAL A 106 -9.39 -9.15 -12.09
C VAL A 106 -8.08 -9.66 -11.52
N VAL A 107 -8.11 -10.67 -10.66
CA VAL A 107 -6.90 -11.31 -10.09
C VAL A 107 -6.01 -11.88 -11.21
N ALA A 108 -6.59 -12.57 -12.19
CA ALA A 108 -5.84 -13.15 -13.30
C ALA A 108 -5.14 -12.05 -14.14
N GLN A 109 -5.86 -10.99 -14.51
CA GLN A 109 -5.32 -9.87 -15.29
C GLN A 109 -4.23 -9.10 -14.54
N ALA A 110 -4.46 -8.81 -13.25
CA ALA A 110 -3.48 -8.13 -12.42
C ALA A 110 -2.22 -8.97 -12.23
N THR A 111 -2.36 -10.28 -12.02
CA THR A 111 -1.24 -11.22 -11.89
C THR A 111 -0.44 -11.33 -13.19
N GLU A 112 -1.09 -11.36 -14.35
CA GLU A 112 -0.41 -11.36 -15.66
C GLU A 112 0.40 -10.08 -15.86
N ALA A 113 -0.20 -8.92 -15.57
CA ALA A 113 0.49 -7.63 -15.68
C ALA A 113 1.70 -7.55 -14.72
N PHE A 114 1.51 -8.02 -13.49
CA PHE A 114 2.56 -8.07 -12.46
C PHE A 114 3.72 -8.99 -12.84
N GLY A 115 3.44 -10.14 -13.46
CA GLY A 115 4.45 -11.15 -13.82
C GLY A 115 5.48 -10.73 -14.88
N LYS A 116 5.38 -9.52 -15.46
CA LYS A 116 6.26 -9.04 -16.54
C LYS A 116 7.65 -8.56 -16.09
N GLY A 117 7.96 -8.60 -14.81
CA GLY A 117 9.28 -8.22 -14.26
C GLY A 117 9.25 -7.95 -12.76
N PRO A 118 10.40 -7.64 -12.15
CA PRO A 118 10.48 -7.29 -10.74
C PRO A 118 9.78 -5.95 -10.46
N ILE A 119 9.38 -5.74 -9.21
CA ILE A 119 8.93 -4.43 -8.70
C ILE A 119 10.14 -3.69 -8.14
N ASP A 120 10.33 -2.46 -8.55
CA ASP A 120 11.46 -1.63 -8.10
C ASP A 120 11.18 -0.96 -6.77
N LEU A 121 9.92 -0.52 -6.57
CA LEU A 121 9.50 0.19 -5.38
C LEU A 121 8.07 -0.19 -4.98
N ALA A 122 7.86 -0.47 -3.69
CA ALA A 122 6.54 -0.55 -3.09
C ALA A 122 6.34 0.59 -2.07
N LEU A 123 5.27 1.37 -2.26
CA LEU A 123 4.75 2.29 -1.25
C LEU A 123 3.67 1.55 -0.48
N ILE A 124 3.82 1.43 0.83
CA ILE A 124 2.89 0.72 1.69
C ILE A 124 2.65 1.44 3.02
N GLY A 125 1.64 1.00 3.74
CA GLY A 125 1.39 1.36 5.14
C GLY A 125 1.21 0.13 6.01
N ILE A 126 0.90 0.34 7.31
CA ILE A 126 0.57 -0.72 8.26
C ILE A 126 -0.81 -0.43 8.83
N GLY A 127 -1.70 -1.42 8.82
CA GLY A 127 -3.01 -1.32 9.45
C GLY A 127 -2.95 -1.30 10.98
N GLU A 128 -4.06 -0.95 11.67
CA GLU A 128 -4.11 -0.87 13.13
C GLU A 128 -3.92 -2.23 13.81
N ASN A 129 -4.35 -3.32 13.15
CA ASN A 129 -4.12 -4.71 13.58
C ASN A 129 -2.79 -5.30 13.07
N GLY A 130 -1.95 -4.50 12.37
CA GLY A 130 -0.68 -4.93 11.79
C GLY A 130 -0.77 -5.51 10.38
N HIS A 131 -1.93 -5.44 9.71
CA HIS A 131 -2.06 -5.93 8.33
C HIS A 131 -1.20 -5.15 7.32
N LEU A 132 -0.86 -5.82 6.23
CA LEU A 132 -0.27 -5.24 5.01
C LEU A 132 -1.24 -5.43 3.86
N ALA A 133 -1.62 -4.38 3.15
CA ALA A 133 -2.75 -4.41 2.23
C ALA A 133 -3.99 -4.95 2.99
N PHE A 134 -4.80 -5.81 2.39
CA PHE A 134 -5.86 -6.50 3.13
C PHE A 134 -5.46 -7.91 3.61
N ASN A 135 -4.17 -8.13 3.91
CA ASN A 135 -3.73 -9.38 4.53
C ASN A 135 -3.84 -9.27 6.06
N ASP A 136 -5.06 -9.51 6.58
CA ASP A 136 -5.36 -9.49 8.01
C ASP A 136 -4.71 -10.68 8.77
N PRO A 137 -4.48 -10.56 10.10
CA PRO A 137 -4.02 -11.67 10.93
C PRO A 137 -5.01 -12.85 10.98
N PRO A 138 -4.52 -14.12 10.85
CA PRO A 138 -3.18 -14.52 10.48
C PRO A 138 -2.95 -14.48 8.97
N ALA A 139 -1.97 -13.71 8.51
CA ALA A 139 -1.69 -13.59 7.08
C ALA A 139 -0.98 -14.81 6.49
N ASP A 140 -1.24 -15.13 5.23
CA ASP A 140 -0.53 -16.20 4.54
C ASP A 140 0.81 -15.71 3.96
N PHE A 141 1.92 -16.04 4.65
CA PHE A 141 3.28 -15.75 4.18
C PHE A 141 3.80 -16.72 3.11
N LYS A 142 3.07 -17.83 2.84
CA LYS A 142 3.55 -18.93 2.01
C LYS A 142 2.96 -18.95 0.61
N THR A 143 1.79 -18.36 0.42
CA THR A 143 1.12 -18.36 -0.89
C THR A 143 2.05 -17.86 -1.99
N SER A 144 2.00 -18.51 -3.16
CA SER A 144 2.72 -18.08 -4.36
C SER A 144 1.88 -17.16 -5.27
N ALA A 145 0.62 -16.92 -4.91
CA ALA A 145 -0.23 -16.00 -5.65
C ALA A 145 0.31 -14.58 -5.55
N THR A 146 0.10 -13.77 -6.59
CA THR A 146 0.41 -12.33 -6.58
C THR A 146 -0.71 -11.54 -5.94
N TYR A 147 -1.94 -11.80 -6.39
CA TYR A 147 -3.18 -11.25 -5.84
C TYR A 147 -4.12 -12.38 -5.44
N HIS A 148 -4.97 -12.12 -4.48
CA HIS A 148 -6.01 -13.03 -4.04
C HIS A 148 -7.27 -12.27 -3.61
N VAL A 149 -8.37 -13.00 -3.52
CA VAL A 149 -9.60 -12.55 -2.85
C VAL A 149 -9.46 -12.86 -1.38
N VAL A 150 -9.73 -11.89 -0.52
CA VAL A 150 -9.71 -12.05 0.94
C VAL A 150 -11.06 -11.68 1.55
N GLN A 151 -11.39 -12.33 2.65
CA GLN A 151 -12.45 -11.91 3.55
C GLN A 151 -11.84 -10.95 4.57
N LEU A 152 -12.45 -9.76 4.72
CA LEU A 152 -11.99 -8.76 5.68
C LEU A 152 -12.46 -9.13 7.08
N ASP A 153 -11.58 -9.05 8.06
CA ASP A 153 -11.95 -9.20 9.44
C ASP A 153 -12.73 -7.98 9.98
N GLU A 154 -13.39 -8.14 11.13
CA GLU A 154 -14.18 -7.08 11.73
C GLU A 154 -13.31 -5.90 12.17
N ALA A 155 -12.10 -6.15 12.69
CA ALA A 155 -11.19 -5.10 13.13
C ALA A 155 -10.71 -4.24 11.94
N CYS A 156 -10.37 -4.87 10.81
CA CYS A 156 -10.04 -4.18 9.57
C CYS A 156 -11.22 -3.33 9.07
N ARG A 157 -12.44 -3.88 9.04
CA ARG A 157 -13.64 -3.16 8.62
C ARG A 157 -13.97 -2.00 9.58
N MET A 158 -13.85 -2.19 10.89
CA MET A 158 -14.04 -1.14 11.90
C MET A 158 -13.02 -0.01 11.78
N GLN A 159 -11.77 -0.30 11.39
CA GLN A 159 -10.78 0.75 11.08
C GLN A 159 -11.30 1.69 9.98
N GLN A 160 -11.94 1.15 8.93
CA GLN A 160 -12.45 1.96 7.81
C GLN A 160 -13.61 2.88 8.23
N VAL A 161 -14.45 2.40 9.16
CA VAL A 161 -15.48 3.24 9.80
C VAL A 161 -14.82 4.32 10.66
N GLY A 162 -13.82 3.96 11.47
CA GLY A 162 -13.07 4.90 12.31
C GLY A 162 -12.29 5.97 11.53
N GLU A 163 -11.86 5.65 10.33
CA GLU A 163 -11.22 6.60 9.39
C GLU A 163 -12.24 7.47 8.62
N GLY A 164 -13.55 7.19 8.77
CA GLY A 164 -14.63 7.98 8.17
C GLY A 164 -14.93 7.65 6.69
N TRP A 165 -14.45 6.52 6.18
CA TRP A 165 -14.73 6.09 4.81
C TRP A 165 -16.13 5.51 4.64
N PHE A 166 -16.70 4.95 5.71
CA PHE A 166 -18.05 4.38 5.76
C PHE A 166 -18.78 4.87 7.00
N GLY A 167 -20.09 4.97 6.90
CA GLY A 167 -20.95 5.42 8.01
C GLY A 167 -21.19 4.35 9.07
N SER A 168 -21.13 3.07 8.69
CA SER A 168 -21.35 1.93 9.58
C SER A 168 -20.59 0.69 9.11
N LEU A 169 -20.44 -0.31 9.99
CA LEU A 169 -19.78 -1.58 9.68
C LEU A 169 -20.51 -2.34 8.55
N ASP A 170 -21.82 -2.25 8.49
CA ASP A 170 -22.64 -2.96 7.49
C ASP A 170 -22.43 -2.40 6.06
N GLU A 171 -22.00 -1.14 5.96
CA GLU A 171 -21.66 -0.52 4.67
C GLU A 171 -20.28 -0.95 4.15
N VAL A 172 -19.39 -1.42 5.02
CA VAL A 172 -18.04 -1.85 4.62
C VAL A 172 -18.14 -3.20 3.91
N PRO A 173 -17.61 -3.36 2.69
CA PRO A 173 -17.57 -4.65 2.01
C PRO A 173 -16.93 -5.73 2.87
N THR A 174 -17.40 -6.96 2.72
CA THR A 174 -16.87 -8.11 3.47
C THR A 174 -15.69 -8.78 2.78
N HIS A 175 -15.45 -8.47 1.51
CA HIS A 175 -14.38 -9.05 0.70
C HIS A 175 -13.62 -7.97 -0.05
N ALA A 176 -12.35 -8.27 -0.32
CA ALA A 176 -11.46 -7.40 -1.07
C ALA A 176 -10.53 -8.20 -2.00
N LEU A 177 -10.00 -7.51 -3.00
CA LEU A 177 -8.85 -7.93 -3.79
C LEU A 177 -7.60 -7.40 -3.10
N SER A 178 -6.60 -8.23 -2.86
CA SER A 178 -5.39 -7.83 -2.16
C SER A 178 -4.15 -8.41 -2.82
N MET A 179 -3.10 -7.62 -2.93
CA MET A 179 -1.76 -8.16 -3.18
C MET A 179 -1.31 -8.97 -1.98
N THR A 180 -0.67 -10.11 -2.21
CA THR A 180 -0.18 -10.97 -1.12
C THR A 180 1.05 -10.39 -0.44
N VAL A 181 1.27 -10.76 0.82
CA VAL A 181 2.48 -10.36 1.57
C VAL A 181 3.74 -10.75 0.81
N LYS A 182 3.77 -11.96 0.24
CA LYS A 182 4.93 -12.43 -0.52
C LYS A 182 5.22 -11.60 -1.78
N ALA A 183 4.18 -11.14 -2.47
CA ALA A 183 4.35 -10.29 -3.64
C ALA A 183 4.88 -8.89 -3.26
N ILE A 184 4.40 -8.33 -2.16
CA ILE A 184 4.92 -7.07 -1.59
C ILE A 184 6.41 -7.22 -1.23
N MET A 185 6.75 -8.28 -0.51
CA MET A 185 8.13 -8.57 -0.06
C MET A 185 9.10 -8.89 -1.19
N ALA A 186 8.62 -9.20 -2.39
CA ALA A 186 9.46 -9.41 -3.57
C ALA A 186 9.88 -8.10 -4.27
N SER A 187 9.48 -6.94 -3.80
CA SER A 187 9.91 -5.64 -4.31
C SER A 187 11.39 -5.40 -3.98
N HIS A 188 12.11 -4.66 -4.84
CA HIS A 188 13.50 -4.32 -4.57
C HIS A 188 13.65 -3.33 -3.41
N ASN A 189 12.75 -2.35 -3.33
CA ASN A 189 12.72 -1.35 -2.26
C ASN A 189 11.30 -1.23 -1.71
N ILE A 190 11.18 -1.00 -0.41
CA ILE A 190 9.92 -0.72 0.26
C ILE A 190 10.04 0.59 1.04
N VAL A 191 9.13 1.53 0.80
CA VAL A 191 8.91 2.71 1.62
C VAL A 191 7.58 2.54 2.34
N CYS A 192 7.64 2.37 3.65
CA CYS A 192 6.49 2.13 4.50
C CYS A 192 6.22 3.38 5.36
N SER A 193 5.16 4.14 5.03
CA SER A 193 4.77 5.37 5.72
C SER A 193 3.66 5.07 6.73
N VAL A 194 3.94 5.28 8.02
CA VAL A 194 3.03 4.91 9.12
C VAL A 194 2.91 6.07 10.12
N PRO A 195 2.18 7.13 9.81
CA PRO A 195 1.83 8.17 10.77
C PRO A 195 0.64 7.75 11.65
N ASP A 196 0.38 8.54 12.70
CA ASP A 196 -0.80 8.49 13.56
C ASP A 196 -0.65 7.56 14.78
N GLU A 197 -1.09 8.08 15.92
CA GLU A 197 -1.06 7.39 17.22
C GLU A 197 -1.81 6.05 17.21
N ARG A 198 -2.89 5.92 16.44
CA ARG A 198 -3.65 4.67 16.29
C ARG A 198 -2.79 3.50 15.78
N LYS A 199 -1.68 3.80 15.12
CA LYS A 199 -0.72 2.81 14.61
C LYS A 199 0.36 2.41 15.61
N ALA A 200 0.45 3.07 16.77
CA ALA A 200 1.54 2.88 17.72
C ALA A 200 1.67 1.43 18.22
N GLU A 201 0.55 0.76 18.49
CA GLU A 201 0.58 -0.64 18.90
C GLU A 201 1.02 -1.57 17.76
N ALA A 202 0.51 -1.38 16.55
CA ALA A 202 0.92 -2.13 15.38
C ALA A 202 2.42 -1.94 15.09
N VAL A 203 2.93 -0.70 15.18
CA VAL A 203 4.35 -0.39 15.01
C VAL A 203 5.20 -1.10 16.06
N ARG A 204 4.83 -1.02 17.35
CA ARG A 204 5.54 -1.74 18.42
C ARG A 204 5.55 -3.25 18.15
N ASN A 205 4.39 -3.83 17.82
CA ASN A 205 4.28 -5.26 17.56
C ASN A 205 5.12 -5.67 16.34
N THR A 206 5.09 -4.87 15.26
CA THR A 206 5.93 -5.07 14.07
C THR A 206 7.41 -5.13 14.39
N LEU A 207 7.91 -4.25 15.26
CA LEU A 207 9.34 -4.11 15.51
C LEU A 207 9.86 -4.98 16.65
N GLN A 208 9.02 -5.32 17.64
CA GLN A 208 9.48 -5.95 18.88
C GLN A 208 8.98 -7.40 19.08
N LYS A 209 7.84 -7.81 18.49
CA LYS A 209 7.36 -9.19 18.56
C LYS A 209 8.14 -10.12 17.61
N GLU A 210 7.97 -11.42 17.80
CA GLU A 210 8.45 -12.41 16.82
C GLU A 210 7.82 -12.18 15.44
N ILE A 211 8.52 -12.60 14.38
CA ILE A 211 7.98 -12.56 13.03
C ILE A 211 6.96 -13.69 12.90
N THR A 212 5.70 -13.31 12.72
CA THR A 212 4.57 -14.25 12.71
C THR A 212 3.43 -13.74 11.82
N PRO A 213 2.66 -14.65 11.21
CA PRO A 213 1.42 -14.31 10.52
C PRO A 213 0.40 -13.54 11.38
N ASP A 214 0.42 -13.70 12.69
CA ASP A 214 -0.46 -12.97 13.62
C ASP A 214 -0.10 -11.48 13.75
N VAL A 215 1.07 -11.09 13.27
CA VAL A 215 1.49 -9.70 13.12
C VAL A 215 2.07 -9.55 11.71
N PRO A 216 1.22 -9.43 10.67
CA PRO A 216 1.65 -9.51 9.27
C PRO A 216 2.80 -8.56 8.92
N ALA A 217 2.78 -7.33 9.43
CA ALA A 217 3.84 -6.35 9.20
C ALA A 217 5.19 -6.73 9.82
N SER A 218 5.25 -7.70 10.75
CA SER A 218 6.51 -8.16 11.35
C SER A 218 7.48 -8.73 10.30
N ILE A 219 6.98 -9.29 9.20
CA ILE A 219 7.79 -9.83 8.09
C ILE A 219 8.64 -8.76 7.41
N LEU A 220 8.24 -7.49 7.48
CA LEU A 220 8.97 -6.37 6.89
C LEU A 220 10.41 -6.28 7.41
N ARG A 221 10.69 -6.77 8.62
CA ARG A 221 12.05 -6.80 9.20
C ARG A 221 13.01 -7.74 8.46
N GLU A 222 12.51 -8.67 7.66
CA GLU A 222 13.32 -9.54 6.81
C GLU A 222 13.67 -8.90 5.46
N HIS A 223 13.04 -7.77 5.12
CA HIS A 223 13.30 -7.13 3.85
C HIS A 223 14.61 -6.31 3.89
N PRO A 224 15.58 -6.56 2.95
CA PRO A 224 16.91 -5.94 3.01
C PRO A 224 16.90 -4.43 2.73
N HIS A 225 15.91 -3.94 1.99
CA HIS A 225 15.82 -2.54 1.54
C HIS A 225 14.47 -1.93 1.89
N ILE A 226 14.12 -1.96 3.19
CA ILE A 226 12.94 -1.27 3.70
C ILE A 226 13.33 0.02 4.42
N THR A 227 12.56 1.08 4.20
CA THR A 227 12.55 2.28 5.03
C THR A 227 11.19 2.42 5.67
N LEU A 228 11.14 2.31 7.00
CA LEU A 228 9.95 2.57 7.79
C LEU A 228 9.98 4.02 8.28
N VAL A 229 9.02 4.83 7.82
CA VAL A 229 8.91 6.24 8.18
C VAL A 229 7.75 6.41 9.15
N LEU A 230 8.08 6.79 10.38
CA LEU A 230 7.15 6.97 11.50
C LEU A 230 7.08 8.43 11.91
N ASP A 231 5.99 8.87 12.53
CA ASP A 231 5.97 10.09 13.31
C ASP A 231 6.15 9.80 14.82
N SER A 232 6.27 10.87 15.62
CA SER A 232 6.41 10.75 17.06
C SER A 232 5.18 10.07 17.71
N ALA A 233 4.00 10.20 17.10
CA ALA A 233 2.77 9.61 17.60
C ALA A 233 2.70 8.10 17.34
N SER A 234 2.99 7.64 16.13
CA SER A 234 3.06 6.21 15.81
C SER A 234 4.23 5.49 16.47
N ALA A 235 5.31 6.21 16.80
CA ALA A 235 6.50 5.69 17.48
C ALA A 235 6.42 5.73 19.02
N LYS A 236 5.33 6.22 19.61
CA LYS A 236 5.25 6.50 21.06
C LYS A 236 5.42 5.29 21.98
N LEU A 237 5.27 4.07 21.46
CA LEU A 237 5.42 2.82 22.20
C LEU A 237 6.75 2.08 21.94
N LEU A 238 7.69 2.72 21.21
CA LEU A 238 9.05 2.22 20.97
C LEU A 238 10.08 2.64 22.08
#